data_44742005264e909cae62434260ec100e
#
_entry.id   44742005264e909cae62434260ec100e
#
_cell.length_a   1.000
_cell.length_b   1.000
_cell.length_c   1.000
_cell.angle_alpha   90.00
_cell.angle_beta   90.00
_cell.angle_gamma   90.00
#
_symmetry.space_group_name_H-M   'P 1'
#
loop_
_entity.id
_entity.type
_entity.pdbx_description
1 polymer ?
#
loop_
_entity_poly.entity_id
_entity_poly.type
_entity_poly.pdbx_seq_one_letter_code
_entity_poly.pdbx_strand_id
1 'polypeptide(L)'
;ASDVYKRQIKELPLVDYILVPIGGGGLATGVSTLAKLLNPNIKVIGVEPAGANCLQVSLDKGEVTTLPTVNTIADGTAVKTPGEHVFPYLQKNLDDVITVEDDELIVSFLDMVENHKMIVENSGLLTVAALKHLNVKGKKVVSVLSGGNMDVITMASVVQLGLIQRDRILSLIHI
;
A
#
# COMPACT_ATOMS: atom_id res chain seq x y z
N ALA A 1 -13.04 9.55 6.61
CA ALA A 1 -12.18 9.08 5.50
C ALA A 1 -12.52 9.79 4.18
N SER A 2 -13.81 9.82 3.76
CA SER A 2 -14.20 10.41 2.46
C SER A 2 -13.84 11.90 2.30
N ASP A 3 -13.71 12.66 3.38
CA ASP A 3 -13.46 14.10 3.34
C ASP A 3 -11.99 14.45 3.01
N VAL A 4 -11.06 13.61 3.44
CA VAL A 4 -9.62 13.75 3.13
C VAL A 4 -9.38 13.57 1.63
N TYR A 5 -10.03 12.59 1.00
CA TYR A 5 -9.85 12.31 -0.43
C TYR A 5 -10.54 13.32 -1.33
N LYS A 6 -11.65 13.91 -0.90
CA LYS A 6 -12.26 15.05 -1.59
C LYS A 6 -11.31 16.23 -1.70
N ARG A 7 -10.50 16.50 -0.66
CA ARG A 7 -9.49 17.54 -0.69
C ARG A 7 -8.37 17.25 -1.66
N GLN A 8 -7.84 16.01 -1.66
CA GLN A 8 -6.76 15.62 -2.57
C GLN A 8 -7.14 15.77 -4.04
N ILE A 9 -8.34 15.35 -4.44
CA ILE A 9 -8.80 15.50 -5.82
C ILE A 9 -9.08 16.97 -6.18
N LYS A 10 -9.48 17.81 -5.21
CA LYS A 10 -9.62 19.26 -5.42
C LYS A 10 -8.28 19.96 -5.59
N GLU A 11 -7.25 19.53 -4.84
CA GLU A 11 -5.89 20.08 -4.92
C GLU A 11 -5.12 19.58 -6.13
N LEU A 12 -5.41 18.35 -6.60
CA LEU A 12 -4.82 17.72 -7.78
C LEU A 12 -5.90 17.30 -8.79
N PRO A 13 -6.56 18.24 -9.45
CA PRO A 13 -7.70 17.93 -10.33
C PRO A 13 -7.32 17.11 -11.57
N LEU A 14 -6.02 16.99 -11.88
CA LEU A 14 -5.48 16.25 -13.02
C LEU A 14 -4.65 15.04 -12.57
N VAL A 15 -5.07 14.34 -11.54
CA VAL A 15 -4.39 13.10 -11.10
C VAL A 15 -4.62 11.99 -12.12
N ASP A 16 -3.56 11.28 -12.50
CA ASP A 16 -3.65 10.14 -13.42
C ASP A 16 -3.83 8.82 -12.62
N TYR A 17 -3.11 8.66 -11.50
CA TYR A 17 -3.10 7.44 -10.70
C TYR A 17 -3.29 7.73 -9.22
N ILE A 18 -4.08 6.90 -8.56
CA ILE A 18 -4.18 6.84 -7.10
C ILE A 18 -3.81 5.42 -6.65
N LEU A 19 -2.78 5.31 -5.82
CA LEU A 19 -2.39 4.07 -5.18
C LEU A 19 -2.97 4.03 -3.76
N VAL A 20 -3.60 2.91 -3.41
CA VAL A 20 -4.25 2.75 -2.10
C VAL A 20 -3.90 1.40 -1.48
N PRO A 21 -3.46 1.36 -0.20
CA PRO A 21 -3.15 0.11 0.46
C PRO A 21 -4.43 -0.67 0.75
N ILE A 22 -4.34 -2.00 0.63
CA ILE A 22 -5.48 -2.89 0.83
C ILE A 22 -5.18 -3.91 1.93
N GLY A 23 -6.05 -3.92 2.94
CA GLY A 23 -6.25 -5.02 3.86
C GLY A 23 -7.65 -5.58 3.64
N GLY A 24 -8.61 -5.32 4.52
CA GLY A 24 -10.03 -5.71 4.33
C GLY A 24 -10.76 -5.00 3.17
N GLY A 25 -10.16 -3.99 2.55
CA GLY A 25 -10.68 -3.32 1.35
C GLY A 25 -11.57 -2.10 1.59
N GLY A 26 -11.90 -1.76 2.83
CA GLY A 26 -12.79 -0.63 3.13
C GLY A 26 -12.26 0.73 2.66
N LEU A 27 -10.97 1.00 2.90
CA LEU A 27 -10.30 2.23 2.46
C LEU A 27 -10.30 2.32 0.91
N ALA A 28 -9.86 1.25 0.26
CA ALA A 28 -9.77 1.19 -1.19
C ALA A 28 -11.15 1.32 -1.86
N THR A 29 -12.19 0.75 -1.28
CA THR A 29 -13.58 0.91 -1.75
C THR A 29 -14.01 2.37 -1.73
N GLY A 30 -13.78 3.08 -0.61
CA GLY A 30 -14.14 4.48 -0.49
C GLY A 30 -13.39 5.37 -1.48
N VAL A 31 -12.07 5.17 -1.59
CA VAL A 31 -11.20 5.92 -2.51
C VAL A 31 -11.59 5.67 -3.96
N SER A 32 -11.67 4.39 -4.37
CA SER A 32 -11.94 4.03 -5.77
C SER A 32 -13.33 4.47 -6.20
N THR A 33 -14.34 4.28 -5.37
CA THR A 33 -15.71 4.71 -5.67
C THR A 33 -15.76 6.22 -5.89
N LEU A 34 -15.18 7.01 -4.99
CA LEU A 34 -15.18 8.46 -5.13
C LEU A 34 -14.36 8.92 -6.33
N ALA A 35 -13.19 8.33 -6.57
CA ALA A 35 -12.35 8.66 -7.70
C ALA A 35 -13.08 8.43 -9.03
N LYS A 36 -13.72 7.26 -9.19
CA LYS A 36 -14.47 6.91 -10.41
C LYS A 36 -15.73 7.76 -10.62
N LEU A 37 -16.38 8.20 -9.54
CA LEU A 37 -17.52 9.12 -9.62
C LEU A 37 -17.11 10.53 -10.03
N LEU A 38 -15.95 11.02 -9.61
CA LEU A 38 -15.46 12.35 -9.93
C LEU A 38 -14.79 12.42 -11.32
N ASN A 39 -13.99 11.42 -11.63
CA ASN A 39 -13.33 11.28 -12.93
C ASN A 39 -13.03 9.80 -13.22
N PRO A 40 -13.81 9.15 -14.12
CA PRO A 40 -13.63 7.75 -14.45
C PRO A 40 -12.28 7.41 -15.11
N ASN A 41 -11.56 8.41 -15.62
CA ASN A 41 -10.24 8.20 -16.24
C ASN A 41 -9.10 8.04 -15.21
N ILE A 42 -9.33 8.39 -13.94
CA ILE A 42 -8.34 8.16 -12.87
C ILE A 42 -8.14 6.65 -12.71
N LYS A 43 -6.89 6.22 -12.79
CA LYS A 43 -6.51 4.83 -12.51
C LYS A 43 -6.34 4.64 -11.01
N VAL A 44 -7.10 3.72 -10.43
CA VAL A 44 -6.99 3.37 -9.01
C VAL A 44 -6.33 2.00 -8.88
N ILE A 45 -5.14 1.99 -8.29
CA ILE A 45 -4.34 0.78 -8.11
C ILE A 45 -4.38 0.37 -6.64
N GLY A 46 -4.83 -0.84 -6.39
CA GLY A 46 -4.75 -1.45 -5.08
C GLY A 46 -3.34 -1.97 -4.81
N VAL A 47 -2.86 -1.88 -3.57
CA VAL A 47 -1.56 -2.42 -3.19
C VAL A 47 -1.69 -3.29 -1.97
N GLU A 48 -1.26 -4.55 -2.09
CA GLU A 48 -1.23 -5.55 -1.03
C GLU A 48 0.20 -5.97 -0.70
N PRO A 49 0.50 -6.41 0.52
CA PRO A 49 1.76 -7.11 0.78
C PRO A 49 1.70 -8.50 0.13
N ALA A 50 2.81 -8.94 -0.46
CA ALA A 50 2.88 -10.26 -1.12
C ALA A 50 2.52 -11.40 -0.17
N GLY A 51 2.88 -11.28 1.12
CA GLY A 51 2.55 -12.25 2.16
C GLY A 51 1.10 -12.21 2.66
N ALA A 52 0.25 -11.29 2.16
CA ALA A 52 -1.17 -11.18 2.53
C ALA A 52 -2.03 -10.62 1.37
N ASN A 53 -1.92 -11.23 0.19
CA ASN A 53 -2.55 -10.80 -1.07
C ASN A 53 -3.95 -11.38 -1.28
N CYS A 54 -4.81 -11.31 -0.26
CA CYS A 54 -6.13 -11.96 -0.29
C CYS A 54 -7.08 -11.39 -1.36
N LEU A 55 -6.98 -10.09 -1.65
CA LEU A 55 -7.81 -9.49 -2.70
C LEU A 55 -7.35 -9.93 -4.09
N GLN A 56 -6.04 -9.93 -4.38
CA GLN A 56 -5.51 -10.42 -5.65
C GLN A 56 -5.99 -11.82 -5.95
N VAL A 57 -5.83 -12.74 -4.97
CA VAL A 57 -6.30 -14.14 -5.11
C VAL A 57 -7.81 -14.21 -5.32
N SER A 58 -8.58 -13.37 -4.64
CA SER A 58 -10.05 -13.33 -4.78
C SER A 58 -10.47 -12.79 -6.15
N LEU A 59 -9.79 -11.78 -6.68
CA LEU A 59 -10.06 -11.23 -8.01
C LEU A 59 -9.75 -12.25 -9.11
N ASP A 60 -8.63 -12.97 -9.00
CA ASP A 60 -8.22 -14.01 -9.94
C ASP A 60 -9.24 -15.17 -10.01
N LYS A 61 -9.87 -15.49 -8.88
CA LYS A 61 -10.93 -16.51 -8.80
C LYS A 61 -12.33 -15.98 -9.11
N GLY A 62 -12.53 -14.67 -9.05
CA GLY A 62 -13.85 -14.05 -9.19
C GLY A 62 -14.75 -14.18 -7.97
N GLU A 63 -14.23 -14.69 -6.84
CA GLU A 63 -14.98 -14.88 -5.58
C GLU A 63 -14.10 -14.59 -4.36
N VAL A 64 -14.74 -14.19 -3.26
CA VAL A 64 -14.06 -13.96 -1.99
C VAL A 64 -13.36 -15.24 -1.53
N THR A 65 -12.05 -15.17 -1.42
CA THR A 65 -11.20 -16.31 -1.02
C THR A 65 -10.43 -15.99 0.25
N THR A 66 -10.37 -16.95 1.15
CA THR A 66 -9.58 -16.88 2.39
C THR A 66 -8.22 -17.51 2.18
N LEU A 67 -7.15 -16.77 2.48
CA LEU A 67 -5.78 -17.30 2.49
C LEU A 67 -5.58 -18.27 3.68
N PRO A 68 -4.81 -19.33 3.50
CA PRO A 68 -4.51 -20.26 4.61
C PRO A 68 -3.66 -19.60 5.69
N THR A 69 -2.71 -18.78 5.29
CA THR A 69 -1.78 -18.06 6.17
C THR A 69 -1.54 -16.64 5.65
N VAL A 70 -1.10 -15.76 6.55
CA VAL A 70 -0.54 -14.45 6.20
C VAL A 70 0.81 -14.30 6.90
N ASN A 71 1.78 -13.70 6.21
CA ASN A 71 3.10 -13.43 6.74
C ASN A 71 3.65 -12.15 6.11
N THR A 72 3.60 -11.04 6.84
CA THR A 72 4.10 -9.74 6.40
C THR A 72 4.33 -8.83 7.59
N ILE A 73 5.26 -7.89 7.46
CA ILE A 73 5.49 -6.82 8.45
C ILE A 73 4.44 -5.70 8.35
N ALA A 74 3.58 -5.72 7.34
CA ALA A 74 2.51 -4.74 7.14
C ALA A 74 1.25 -5.12 7.94
N ASP A 75 1.32 -5.04 9.27
CA ASP A 75 0.29 -5.53 10.20
C ASP A 75 -1.12 -5.00 9.92
N GLY A 76 -1.25 -3.72 9.58
CA GLY A 76 -2.54 -3.09 9.28
C GLY A 76 -3.24 -3.65 8.03
N THR A 77 -2.50 -4.36 7.17
CA THR A 77 -3.01 -5.02 5.96
C THR A 77 -2.86 -6.53 5.97
N ALA A 78 -2.39 -7.13 7.07
CA ALA A 78 -2.20 -8.57 7.25
C ALA A 78 -3.55 -9.30 7.44
N VAL A 79 -4.38 -9.31 6.40
CA VAL A 79 -5.75 -9.84 6.41
C VAL A 79 -5.85 -11.07 5.53
N LYS A 80 -6.51 -12.13 6.03
CA LYS A 80 -6.68 -13.39 5.29
C LYS A 80 -7.78 -13.35 4.24
N THR A 81 -8.78 -12.49 4.44
CA THR A 81 -10.00 -12.48 3.61
C THR A 81 -10.40 -11.04 3.34
N PRO A 82 -10.66 -10.64 2.09
CA PRO A 82 -11.22 -9.33 1.81
C PRO A 82 -12.67 -9.27 2.33
N GLY A 83 -13.15 -8.06 2.63
CA GLY A 83 -14.53 -7.89 3.08
C GLY A 83 -15.54 -8.28 2.00
N GLU A 84 -16.46 -9.18 2.32
CA GLU A 84 -17.48 -9.69 1.37
C GLU A 84 -18.32 -8.55 0.76
N HIS A 85 -18.78 -7.62 1.60
CA HIS A 85 -19.63 -6.50 1.15
C HIS A 85 -18.90 -5.47 0.28
N VAL A 86 -17.57 -5.36 0.40
CA VAL A 86 -16.78 -4.39 -0.38
C VAL A 86 -16.18 -5.00 -1.64
N PHE A 87 -16.07 -6.33 -1.71
CA PHE A 87 -15.46 -7.04 -2.83
C PHE A 87 -16.08 -6.68 -4.19
N PRO A 88 -17.41 -6.62 -4.39
CA PRO A 88 -18.00 -6.25 -5.68
C PRO A 88 -17.62 -4.83 -6.13
N TYR A 89 -17.44 -3.91 -5.17
CA TYR A 89 -17.01 -2.54 -5.48
C TYR A 89 -15.53 -2.48 -5.87
N LEU A 90 -14.68 -3.25 -5.19
CA LEU A 90 -13.26 -3.36 -5.51
C LEU A 90 -13.06 -3.97 -6.90
N GLN A 91 -13.75 -5.08 -7.19
CA GLN A 91 -13.73 -5.74 -8.50
C GLN A 91 -14.15 -4.79 -9.65
N LYS A 92 -15.12 -3.89 -9.38
CA LYS A 92 -15.62 -2.94 -10.38
C LYS A 92 -14.71 -1.72 -10.56
N ASN A 93 -14.16 -1.20 -9.47
CA ASN A 93 -13.58 0.16 -9.44
C ASN A 93 -12.05 0.19 -9.46
N LEU A 94 -11.39 -0.91 -9.07
CA LEU A 94 -9.93 -0.99 -9.19
C LEU A 94 -9.54 -1.29 -10.65
N ASP A 95 -8.53 -0.58 -11.13
CA ASP A 95 -7.96 -0.82 -12.46
C ASP A 95 -6.90 -1.92 -12.42
N ASP A 96 -6.24 -2.10 -11.27
CA ASP A 96 -5.22 -3.13 -11.07
C ASP A 96 -4.94 -3.34 -9.57
N VAL A 97 -4.28 -4.44 -9.23
CA VAL A 97 -3.75 -4.73 -7.89
C VAL A 97 -2.29 -5.15 -8.03
N ILE A 98 -1.42 -4.55 -7.22
CA ILE A 98 0.01 -4.80 -7.18
C ILE A 98 0.37 -5.38 -5.82
N THR A 99 1.25 -6.38 -5.79
CA THR A 99 1.83 -6.89 -4.56
C THR A 99 3.24 -6.35 -4.35
N VAL A 100 3.61 -6.15 -3.08
CA VAL A 100 4.90 -5.61 -2.64
C VAL A 100 5.51 -6.53 -1.59
N GLU A 101 6.80 -6.83 -1.73
CA GLU A 101 7.54 -7.63 -0.77
C GLU A 101 7.91 -6.82 0.48
N ASP A 102 8.07 -7.49 1.63
CA ASP A 102 8.42 -6.84 2.90
C ASP A 102 9.77 -6.10 2.83
N ASP A 103 10.73 -6.65 2.10
CA ASP A 103 12.03 -5.99 1.87
C ASP A 103 11.90 -4.63 1.19
N GLU A 104 10.92 -4.48 0.31
CA GLU A 104 10.63 -3.22 -0.37
C GLU A 104 10.01 -2.18 0.58
N LEU A 105 9.24 -2.64 1.58
CA LEU A 105 8.70 -1.77 2.64
C LEU A 105 9.81 -1.25 3.54
N ILE A 106 10.76 -2.11 3.91
CA ILE A 106 11.92 -1.74 4.73
C ILE A 106 12.74 -0.64 4.05
N VAL A 107 13.02 -0.79 2.77
CA VAL A 107 13.73 0.23 1.98
C VAL A 107 12.92 1.52 1.88
N SER A 108 11.62 1.42 1.64
CA SER A 108 10.72 2.58 1.55
C SER A 108 10.61 3.33 2.87
N PHE A 109 10.61 2.62 4.01
CA PHE A 109 10.63 3.23 5.33
C PHE A 109 11.87 4.11 5.52
N LEU A 110 13.04 3.56 5.20
CA LEU A 110 14.29 4.29 5.31
C LEU A 110 14.29 5.55 4.43
N ASP A 111 13.80 5.45 3.19
CA ASP A 111 13.65 6.59 2.28
C ASP A 111 12.74 7.68 2.85
N MET A 112 11.59 7.29 3.41
CA MET A 112 10.64 8.24 3.99
C MET A 112 11.25 8.97 5.20
N VAL A 113 11.95 8.26 6.07
CA VAL A 113 12.61 8.87 7.24
C VAL A 113 13.76 9.79 6.80
N GLU A 114 14.64 9.31 5.91
CA GLU A 114 15.85 10.05 5.53
C GLU A 114 15.57 11.24 4.61
N ASN A 115 14.70 11.07 3.62
CA ASN A 115 14.50 12.08 2.58
C ASN A 115 13.29 12.98 2.85
N HIS A 116 12.23 12.43 3.45
CA HIS A 116 10.96 13.14 3.66
C HIS A 116 10.71 13.52 5.11
N LYS A 117 11.50 13.00 6.07
CA LYS A 117 11.33 13.23 7.53
C LYS A 117 9.94 12.81 8.03
N MET A 118 9.39 11.78 7.43
CA MET A 118 8.06 11.25 7.76
C MET A 118 8.17 9.83 8.29
N ILE A 119 7.42 9.56 9.36
CA ILE A 119 7.25 8.21 9.91
C ILE A 119 5.87 7.74 9.47
N VAL A 120 5.87 6.64 8.69
CA VAL A 120 4.66 6.00 8.17
C VAL A 120 4.73 4.53 8.55
N GLU A 121 3.64 3.94 9.04
CA GLU A 121 3.60 2.51 9.34
C GLU A 121 3.79 1.64 8.09
N ASN A 122 4.22 0.40 8.26
CA ASN A 122 4.56 -0.49 7.14
C ASN A 122 3.40 -0.65 6.14
N SER A 123 2.16 -0.76 6.62
CA SER A 123 0.98 -0.84 5.76
C SER A 123 0.75 0.42 4.92
N GLY A 124 1.08 1.60 5.46
CA GLY A 124 0.99 2.87 4.74
C GLY A 124 2.07 3.05 3.68
N LEU A 125 3.19 2.33 3.80
CA LEU A 125 4.31 2.38 2.86
C LEU A 125 4.09 1.54 1.60
N LEU A 126 3.12 0.63 1.58
CA LEU A 126 2.80 -0.21 0.43
C LEU A 126 2.71 0.61 -0.87
N THR A 127 2.02 1.74 -0.82
CA THR A 127 1.82 2.59 -2.00
C THR A 127 3.08 3.30 -2.48
N VAL A 128 4.01 3.60 -1.58
CA VAL A 128 5.32 4.18 -1.92
C VAL A 128 6.21 3.11 -2.56
N ALA A 129 6.29 1.93 -1.95
CA ALA A 129 7.05 0.82 -2.46
C ALA A 129 6.56 0.36 -3.84
N ALA A 130 5.24 0.38 -4.08
CA ALA A 130 4.64 0.02 -5.36
C ALA A 130 5.00 0.96 -6.53
N LEU A 131 5.46 2.18 -6.28
CA LEU A 131 5.78 3.14 -7.35
C LEU A 131 6.82 2.61 -8.33
N LYS A 132 7.77 1.78 -7.88
CA LYS A 132 8.81 1.20 -8.73
C LYS A 132 8.28 0.11 -9.69
N HIS A 133 7.12 -0.46 -9.40
CA HIS A 133 6.46 -1.45 -10.26
C HIS A 133 5.63 -0.81 -11.37
N LEU A 134 5.49 0.52 -11.36
CA LEU A 134 4.65 1.27 -12.30
C LEU A 134 5.49 2.12 -13.25
N ASN A 135 5.16 2.07 -14.53
CA ASN A 135 5.71 3.02 -15.50
C ASN A 135 4.88 4.30 -15.51
N VAL A 136 5.13 5.19 -14.57
CA VAL A 136 4.36 6.42 -14.37
C VAL A 136 5.14 7.69 -14.75
N LYS A 137 6.14 7.56 -15.62
CA LYS A 137 6.94 8.71 -16.07
C LYS A 137 6.06 9.77 -16.73
N GLY A 138 6.12 11.00 -16.22
CA GLY A 138 5.31 12.12 -16.69
C GLY A 138 3.85 12.10 -16.24
N LYS A 139 3.47 11.18 -15.35
CA LYS A 139 2.14 11.07 -14.77
C LYS A 139 2.06 11.70 -13.38
N LYS A 140 0.87 12.16 -13.02
CA LYS A 140 0.56 12.63 -11.67
C LYS A 140 0.02 11.48 -10.85
N VAL A 141 0.77 11.08 -9.84
CA VAL A 141 0.46 9.93 -8.98
C VAL A 141 0.24 10.40 -7.56
N VAL A 142 -0.82 9.91 -6.94
CA VAL A 142 -1.10 10.07 -5.51
C VAL A 142 -0.89 8.73 -4.83
N SER A 143 0.07 8.66 -3.91
CA SER A 143 0.24 7.53 -2.99
C SER A 143 -0.45 7.85 -1.67
N VAL A 144 -1.42 7.03 -1.28
CA VAL A 144 -2.14 7.19 0.00
C VAL A 144 -1.28 6.64 1.13
N LEU A 145 -0.71 7.53 1.94
CA LEU A 145 -0.01 7.16 3.17
C LEU A 145 -1.04 6.99 4.29
N SER A 146 -1.41 5.76 4.58
CA SER A 146 -2.41 5.45 5.61
C SER A 146 -1.75 4.95 6.88
N GLY A 147 -1.93 5.68 7.96
CA GLY A 147 -1.46 5.28 9.28
C GLY A 147 -0.02 5.69 9.60
N GLY A 148 0.26 5.77 10.89
CA GLY A 148 1.55 6.16 11.45
C GLY A 148 1.76 5.56 12.85
N ASN A 149 0.97 4.55 13.22
CA ASN A 149 1.07 3.90 14.52
C ASN A 149 2.17 2.81 14.50
N MET A 150 3.42 3.26 14.64
CA MET A 150 4.58 2.38 14.72
C MET A 150 5.27 2.60 16.07
N ASP A 151 5.51 1.52 16.80
CA ASP A 151 6.28 1.58 18.05
C ASP A 151 7.78 1.80 17.78
N VAL A 152 8.47 2.35 18.77
CA VAL A 152 9.88 2.74 18.66
C VAL A 152 10.81 1.53 18.44
N ILE A 153 10.47 0.36 18.99
CA ILE A 153 11.29 -0.86 18.87
C ILE A 153 11.19 -1.39 17.45
N THR A 154 9.98 -1.48 16.92
CA THR A 154 9.74 -1.87 15.52
C THR A 154 10.43 -0.90 14.57
N MET A 155 10.32 0.42 14.82
CA MET A 155 11.00 1.45 14.02
C MET A 155 12.53 1.23 14.02
N ALA A 156 13.15 1.03 15.19
CA ALA A 156 14.58 0.81 15.29
C ALA A 156 15.02 -0.44 14.51
N SER A 157 14.24 -1.52 14.60
CA SER A 157 14.49 -2.77 13.87
C SER A 157 14.40 -2.59 12.36
N VAL A 158 13.37 -1.91 11.85
CA VAL A 158 13.19 -1.64 10.41
C VAL A 158 14.31 -0.74 9.88
N VAL A 159 14.72 0.30 10.64
CA VAL A 159 15.87 1.14 10.27
C VAL A 159 17.15 0.32 10.17
N GLN A 160 17.43 -0.54 11.18
CA GLN A 160 18.61 -1.38 11.16
C GLN A 160 18.64 -2.32 9.95
N LEU A 161 17.53 -3.00 9.67
CA LEU A 161 17.39 -3.88 8.50
C LEU A 161 17.58 -3.10 7.19
N GLY A 162 16.97 -1.93 7.06
CA GLY A 162 17.12 -1.10 5.87
C GLY A 162 18.56 -0.61 5.64
N LEU A 163 19.29 -0.30 6.71
CA LEU A 163 20.70 0.07 6.62
C LEU A 163 21.59 -1.13 6.23
N ILE A 164 21.26 -2.35 6.69
CA ILE A 164 21.95 -3.59 6.28
C ILE A 164 21.68 -3.85 4.79
N GLN A 165 20.42 -3.79 4.34
CA GLN A 165 20.05 -4.01 2.93
C GLN A 165 20.71 -3.02 1.96
N ARG A 166 21.12 -1.84 2.44
CA ARG A 166 21.84 -0.81 1.66
C ARG A 166 23.36 -0.84 1.86
N ASP A 167 23.90 -1.90 2.44
CA ASP A 167 25.33 -2.06 2.74
C ASP A 167 25.92 -0.90 3.55
N ARG A 168 25.11 -0.22 4.37
CA ARG A 168 25.53 0.92 5.20
C ARG A 168 26.00 0.53 6.58
N ILE A 169 25.62 -0.64 7.07
CA ILE A 169 26.14 -1.27 8.29
C ILE A 169 26.34 -2.75 8.06
N LEU A 170 27.38 -3.32 8.69
CA LEU A 170 27.62 -4.75 8.71
C LEU A 170 27.18 -5.31 10.06
N SER A 171 26.36 -6.35 10.05
CA SER A 171 26.04 -7.12 11.26
C SER A 171 27.05 -8.25 11.41
N LEU A 172 27.93 -8.16 12.41
CA LEU A 172 28.93 -9.18 12.72
C LEU A 172 28.44 -10.26 13.71
N ILE A 173 27.11 -10.33 13.95
CA ILE A 173 26.52 -11.18 15.01
C ILE A 173 26.29 -12.64 14.55
N HIS A 174 26.60 -12.99 13.33
CA HIS A 174 26.39 -14.35 12.79
C HIS A 174 27.69 -15.02 12.36
N ILE A 175 28.60 -15.18 13.32
CA ILE A 175 29.70 -16.13 13.23
C ILE A 175 29.46 -17.23 14.28
#